data_4c4cbb574e2e639628ecabfd00d5a9ce
#
_entry.id   4c4cbb574e2e639628ecabfd00d5a9ce
#
_cell.length_a   1.000
_cell.length_b   1.000
_cell.length_c   1.000
_cell.angle_alpha   90.00
_cell.angle_beta   90.00
_cell.angle_gamma   90.00
#
_symmetry.space_group_name_H-M   'P 1'
#
loop_
_entity.id
_entity.type
_entity.pdbx_description
1 polymer ?
#
loop_
_entity_poly.entity_id
_entity_poly.type
_entity_poly.pdbx_seq_one_letter_code
_entity_poly.pdbx_strand_id
1 'polypeptide(L)'
;GLQQVGAVNVSIYPTLSELEVKYILKDSGARAILVGNPFLLRKILKIANDCPKLQRIIPVFDDFEKYTSILNIKASVLSFKTLIKEGNSRMKEFGAELNRRREEVLPSDLSSLIYTSGTTGIPKGVMLTHSNLVENVKASLDQILIDEHETFLSFFPLSHVFERTATYHVCCAKGCKIAFAQSLELLARNMAEIRPTVMSCVPRLLERIHDKAIKSGTAGDGIKAKLFLWAIETGKRYREIRESGQQVHASLRLKHWFAEQLVFKKVKEKTGGQLKFLISGGAALPKNIGEFFGNLGIKILEGFGLTETSPVIAVTEFHRQVYGTVGRTLPGIEIGI
;
A
#
# COMPACT_ATOMS: atom_id res chain seq x y z
N GLY A 1 -14.69 -9.79 4.41
CA GLY A 1 -15.40 -11.06 4.65
C GLY A 1 -14.79 -11.88 5.78
N LEU A 2 -13.58 -12.44 5.62
CA LEU A 2 -12.96 -13.33 6.62
C LEU A 2 -12.89 -12.70 8.02
N GLN A 3 -12.35 -11.51 8.14
CA GLN A 3 -12.21 -10.79 9.41
C GLN A 3 -13.57 -10.51 10.11
N GLN A 4 -14.64 -10.33 9.33
CA GLN A 4 -15.99 -10.09 9.90
C GLN A 4 -16.59 -11.32 10.61
N VAL A 5 -16.05 -12.49 10.38
CA VAL A 5 -16.52 -13.75 10.99
C VAL A 5 -15.47 -14.37 11.91
N GLY A 6 -14.49 -13.58 12.36
CA GLY A 6 -13.43 -14.03 13.25
C GLY A 6 -12.40 -14.96 12.61
N ALA A 7 -12.34 -15.05 11.28
CA ALA A 7 -11.33 -15.85 10.60
C ALA A 7 -10.04 -15.05 10.45
N VAL A 8 -8.92 -15.64 10.90
CA VAL A 8 -7.60 -15.03 10.83
C VAL A 8 -7.08 -15.04 9.40
N ASN A 9 -6.68 -13.87 8.90
CA ASN A 9 -6.06 -13.73 7.59
C ASN A 9 -4.55 -13.95 7.68
N VAL A 10 -4.00 -14.89 6.90
CA VAL A 10 -2.57 -15.13 6.79
C VAL A 10 -2.08 -14.58 5.45
N SER A 11 -1.23 -13.57 5.51
CA SER A 11 -0.70 -12.91 4.30
C SER A 11 0.54 -13.61 3.79
N ILE A 12 0.51 -14.04 2.52
CA ILE A 12 1.64 -14.72 1.86
C ILE A 12 2.05 -13.91 0.64
N TYR A 13 3.34 -13.57 0.54
CA TYR A 13 3.87 -12.90 -0.64
C TYR A 13 3.96 -13.89 -1.82
N PRO A 14 3.49 -13.50 -3.01
CA PRO A 14 3.54 -14.37 -4.20
C PRO A 14 4.95 -14.78 -4.61
N THR A 15 5.94 -13.98 -4.24
CA THR A 15 7.36 -14.15 -4.58
C THR A 15 8.09 -15.17 -3.70
N LEU A 16 7.53 -15.57 -2.55
CA LEU A 16 8.14 -16.53 -1.65
C LEU A 16 8.37 -17.90 -2.32
N SER A 17 9.43 -18.60 -1.91
CA SER A 17 9.74 -19.94 -2.36
C SER A 17 8.72 -20.98 -1.88
N GLU A 18 8.73 -22.17 -2.47
CA GLU A 18 7.88 -23.29 -2.05
C GLU A 18 8.12 -23.67 -0.57
N LEU A 19 9.38 -23.62 -0.11
CA LEU A 19 9.75 -23.96 1.27
C LEU A 19 9.22 -22.92 2.27
N GLU A 20 9.34 -21.63 1.95
CA GLU A 20 8.81 -20.56 2.80
C GLU A 20 7.29 -20.61 2.89
N VAL A 21 6.60 -20.84 1.76
CA VAL A 21 5.14 -20.99 1.77
C VAL A 21 4.72 -22.22 2.58
N LYS A 22 5.41 -23.34 2.42
CA LYS A 22 5.18 -24.55 3.23
C LYS A 22 5.36 -24.28 4.72
N TYR A 23 6.43 -23.57 5.08
CA TYR A 23 6.67 -23.18 6.46
C TYR A 23 5.50 -22.36 7.01
N ILE A 24 5.09 -21.28 6.30
CA ILE A 24 4.00 -20.41 6.72
C ILE A 24 2.68 -21.18 6.88
N LEU A 25 2.34 -22.06 5.95
CA LEU A 25 1.10 -22.86 6.03
C LEU A 25 1.11 -23.83 7.23
N LYS A 26 2.26 -24.39 7.56
CA LYS A 26 2.41 -25.31 8.71
C LYS A 26 2.39 -24.54 10.03
N ASP A 27 3.14 -23.46 10.15
CA ASP A 27 3.27 -22.65 11.34
C ASP A 27 1.95 -21.95 11.70
N SER A 28 1.33 -21.28 10.74
CA SER A 28 0.02 -20.61 10.94
C SER A 28 -1.15 -21.62 11.14
N GLY A 29 -0.96 -22.84 10.71
CA GLY A 29 -2.06 -23.83 10.70
C GLY A 29 -3.21 -23.48 9.76
N ALA A 30 -2.92 -22.74 8.69
CA ALA A 30 -3.94 -22.32 7.71
C ALA A 30 -4.69 -23.51 7.13
N ARG A 31 -6.03 -23.41 7.14
CA ARG A 31 -6.95 -24.47 6.67
C ARG A 31 -7.36 -24.30 5.21
N ALA A 32 -7.27 -23.09 4.69
CA ALA A 32 -7.59 -22.76 3.31
C ALA A 32 -6.59 -21.77 2.73
N ILE A 33 -6.34 -21.86 1.42
CA ILE A 33 -5.50 -20.90 0.70
C ILE A 33 -6.20 -20.46 -0.59
N LEU A 34 -6.26 -19.14 -0.81
CA LEU A 34 -6.68 -18.55 -2.08
C LEU A 34 -5.46 -18.40 -3.00
N VAL A 35 -5.62 -18.73 -4.26
CA VAL A 35 -4.53 -18.79 -5.23
C VAL A 35 -4.87 -17.98 -6.48
N GLY A 36 -4.08 -16.92 -6.75
CA GLY A 36 -4.39 -15.91 -7.75
C GLY A 36 -4.10 -16.29 -9.20
N ASN A 37 -3.23 -17.25 -9.46
CA ASN A 37 -2.82 -17.61 -10.83
C ASN A 37 -2.26 -19.04 -10.93
N PRO A 38 -2.11 -19.59 -12.16
CA PRO A 38 -1.61 -20.95 -12.39
C PRO A 38 -0.21 -21.22 -11.84
N PHE A 39 0.67 -20.24 -11.87
CA PHE A 39 2.05 -20.40 -11.35
C PHE A 39 2.02 -20.65 -9.84
N LEU A 40 1.27 -19.86 -9.10
CA LEU A 40 1.08 -20.02 -7.66
C LEU A 40 0.34 -21.35 -7.34
N LEU A 41 -0.66 -21.72 -8.14
CA LEU A 41 -1.35 -23.00 -7.95
C LEU A 41 -0.39 -24.17 -8.01
N ARG A 42 0.46 -24.25 -9.04
CA ARG A 42 1.47 -25.33 -9.15
C ARG A 42 2.40 -25.37 -7.95
N LYS A 43 2.82 -24.21 -7.43
CA LYS A 43 3.64 -24.10 -6.23
C LYS A 43 2.93 -24.72 -5.01
N ILE A 44 1.65 -24.38 -4.80
CA ILE A 44 0.87 -24.92 -3.68
C ILE A 44 0.62 -26.42 -3.83
N LEU A 45 0.28 -26.90 -5.01
CA LEU A 45 0.00 -28.33 -5.27
C LEU A 45 1.20 -29.24 -4.91
N LYS A 46 2.43 -28.78 -5.13
CA LYS A 46 3.66 -29.53 -4.78
C LYS A 46 3.84 -29.72 -3.27
N ILE A 47 3.38 -28.78 -2.46
CA ILE A 47 3.58 -28.77 -1.00
C ILE A 47 2.33 -29.12 -0.21
N ALA A 48 1.18 -29.24 -0.86
CA ALA A 48 -0.13 -29.40 -0.20
C ALA A 48 -0.17 -30.60 0.73
N ASN A 49 0.34 -31.75 0.30
CA ASN A 49 0.36 -32.98 1.10
C ASN A 49 1.28 -32.91 2.33
N ASP A 50 2.25 -32.01 2.32
CA ASP A 50 3.14 -31.72 3.45
C ASP A 50 2.51 -30.79 4.49
N CYS A 51 1.36 -30.19 4.19
CA CYS A 51 0.63 -29.25 5.04
C CYS A 51 -0.63 -29.92 5.61
N PRO A 52 -0.55 -30.66 6.72
CA PRO A 52 -1.63 -31.56 7.18
C PRO A 52 -2.91 -30.83 7.59
N LYS A 53 -2.83 -29.54 7.94
CA LYS A 53 -3.98 -28.72 8.30
C LYS A 53 -4.65 -28.07 7.10
N LEU A 54 -4.00 -28.04 5.92
CA LEU A 54 -4.55 -27.46 4.71
C LEU A 54 -5.67 -28.37 4.16
N GLN A 55 -6.89 -27.90 4.21
CA GLN A 55 -8.09 -28.61 3.79
C GLN A 55 -8.60 -28.17 2.44
N ARG A 56 -8.40 -26.89 2.06
CA ARG A 56 -8.97 -26.31 0.85
C ARG A 56 -7.95 -25.45 0.10
N ILE A 57 -7.90 -25.65 -1.21
CA ILE A 57 -7.16 -24.79 -2.16
C ILE A 57 -8.20 -24.13 -3.05
N ILE A 58 -8.21 -22.79 -3.10
CA ILE A 58 -9.26 -22.01 -3.74
C ILE A 58 -8.65 -21.15 -4.87
N PRO A 59 -8.60 -21.67 -6.13
CA PRO A 59 -8.21 -20.87 -7.28
C PRO A 59 -9.23 -19.76 -7.55
N VAL A 60 -8.74 -18.53 -7.80
CA VAL A 60 -9.58 -17.37 -8.16
C VAL A 60 -9.55 -17.08 -9.67
N PHE A 61 -9.09 -18.01 -10.46
CA PHE A 61 -9.02 -17.98 -11.93
C PHE A 61 -9.69 -19.21 -12.54
N ASP A 62 -10.06 -19.13 -13.82
CA ASP A 62 -10.71 -20.21 -14.57
C ASP A 62 -9.71 -21.27 -15.07
N ASP A 63 -10.21 -22.42 -15.55
CA ASP A 63 -9.42 -23.53 -16.13
C ASP A 63 -8.36 -24.12 -15.19
N PHE A 64 -8.57 -24.08 -13.89
CA PHE A 64 -7.63 -24.64 -12.91
C PHE A 64 -7.63 -26.18 -12.91
N GLU A 65 -8.70 -26.84 -13.38
CA GLU A 65 -8.87 -28.29 -13.42
C GLU A 65 -7.73 -28.98 -14.18
N LYS A 66 -7.24 -28.36 -15.25
CA LYS A 66 -6.11 -28.87 -16.03
C LYS A 66 -4.79 -29.01 -15.24
N TYR A 67 -4.70 -28.35 -14.06
CA TYR A 67 -3.55 -28.46 -13.18
C TYR A 67 -3.73 -29.46 -12.04
N THR A 68 -4.97 -29.88 -11.77
CA THR A 68 -5.34 -30.67 -10.58
C THR A 68 -5.74 -32.11 -10.92
N SER A 69 -6.15 -32.40 -12.15
CA SER A 69 -6.73 -33.68 -12.58
C SER A 69 -5.82 -34.92 -12.46
N ILE A 70 -4.53 -34.73 -12.28
CA ILE A 70 -3.53 -35.83 -12.27
C ILE A 70 -2.92 -36.04 -10.88
N LEU A 71 -3.21 -35.17 -9.90
CA LEU A 71 -2.50 -35.14 -8.63
C LEU A 71 -3.35 -35.75 -7.49
N ASN A 72 -2.77 -36.69 -6.74
CA ASN A 72 -3.37 -37.22 -5.52
C ASN A 72 -3.10 -36.22 -4.36
N ILE A 73 -4.01 -35.26 -4.20
CA ILE A 73 -3.92 -34.20 -3.18
C ILE A 73 -5.00 -34.44 -2.13
N LYS A 74 -4.61 -34.39 -0.85
CA LYS A 74 -5.53 -34.54 0.28
C LYS A 74 -6.49 -33.36 0.46
N ALA A 75 -6.03 -32.16 0.18
CA ALA A 75 -6.84 -30.96 0.23
C ALA A 75 -7.84 -30.91 -0.94
N SER A 76 -9.08 -30.52 -0.69
CA SER A 76 -10.06 -30.31 -1.75
C SER A 76 -9.72 -29.04 -2.54
N VAL A 77 -9.88 -29.10 -3.87
CA VAL A 77 -9.74 -27.93 -4.73
C VAL A 77 -11.13 -27.47 -5.17
N LEU A 78 -11.46 -26.21 -4.86
CA LEU A 78 -12.78 -25.65 -5.13
C LEU A 78 -12.62 -24.25 -5.72
N SER A 79 -13.24 -23.95 -6.86
CA SER A 79 -13.13 -22.63 -7.47
C SER A 79 -13.75 -21.53 -6.60
N PHE A 80 -13.20 -20.33 -6.67
CA PHE A 80 -13.78 -19.18 -5.96
C PHE A 80 -15.21 -18.88 -6.42
N LYS A 81 -15.51 -19.07 -7.71
CA LYS A 81 -16.87 -18.93 -8.28
C LYS A 81 -17.84 -19.95 -7.65
N THR A 82 -17.42 -21.20 -7.53
CA THR A 82 -18.23 -22.27 -6.90
C THR A 82 -18.45 -21.95 -5.43
N LEU A 83 -17.42 -21.51 -4.72
CA LEU A 83 -17.53 -21.12 -3.31
C LEU A 83 -18.55 -19.98 -3.10
N ILE A 84 -18.55 -18.96 -3.96
CA ILE A 84 -19.54 -17.88 -3.91
C ILE A 84 -20.95 -18.42 -4.18
N LYS A 85 -21.11 -19.28 -5.20
CA LYS A 85 -22.41 -19.87 -5.54
C LYS A 85 -22.98 -20.70 -4.40
N GLU A 86 -22.16 -21.57 -3.80
CA GLU A 86 -22.53 -22.37 -2.62
C GLU A 86 -22.87 -21.46 -1.42
N GLY A 87 -22.06 -20.44 -1.13
CA GLY A 87 -22.34 -19.50 -0.05
C GLY A 87 -23.68 -18.79 -0.22
N ASN A 88 -23.97 -18.31 -1.44
CA ASN A 88 -25.24 -17.64 -1.75
C ASN A 88 -26.43 -18.60 -1.61
N SER A 89 -26.32 -19.85 -2.07
CA SER A 89 -27.41 -20.83 -1.97
C SER A 89 -27.71 -21.23 -0.52
N ARG A 90 -26.71 -21.17 0.36
CA ARG A 90 -26.80 -21.53 1.78
C ARG A 90 -27.04 -20.34 2.71
N MET A 91 -27.27 -19.12 2.16
CA MET A 91 -27.44 -17.91 2.96
C MET A 91 -28.62 -17.96 3.90
N LYS A 92 -29.72 -18.66 3.49
CA LYS A 92 -30.90 -18.88 4.36
C LYS A 92 -30.59 -19.83 5.54
N GLU A 93 -29.71 -20.81 5.32
CA GLU A 93 -29.30 -21.78 6.34
C GLU A 93 -28.32 -21.17 7.35
N PHE A 94 -27.33 -20.40 6.87
CA PHE A 94 -26.23 -19.91 7.69
C PHE A 94 -26.29 -18.41 8.02
N GLY A 95 -27.29 -17.67 7.54
CA GLY A 95 -27.38 -16.23 7.74
C GLY A 95 -27.42 -15.82 9.23
N ALA A 96 -28.17 -16.55 10.04
CA ALA A 96 -28.22 -16.30 11.48
C ALA A 96 -26.87 -16.56 12.16
N GLU A 97 -26.21 -17.67 11.83
CA GLU A 97 -24.88 -18.03 12.34
C GLU A 97 -23.82 -17.01 11.90
N LEU A 98 -23.90 -16.53 10.65
CA LEU A 98 -23.01 -15.49 10.15
C LEU A 98 -23.15 -14.18 10.94
N ASN A 99 -24.38 -13.78 11.24
CA ASN A 99 -24.63 -12.59 12.05
C ASN A 99 -24.13 -12.78 13.48
N ARG A 100 -24.41 -13.91 14.11
CA ARG A 100 -23.89 -14.24 15.45
C ARG A 100 -22.37 -14.14 15.50
N ARG A 101 -21.64 -14.74 14.53
CA ARG A 101 -20.18 -14.64 14.45
C ARG A 101 -19.68 -13.21 14.30
N ARG A 102 -20.38 -12.38 13.53
CA ARG A 102 -20.02 -10.96 13.39
C ARG A 102 -20.12 -10.19 14.70
N GLU A 103 -21.13 -10.49 15.50
CA GLU A 103 -21.36 -9.85 16.81
C GLU A 103 -20.39 -10.36 17.87
N GLU A 104 -19.91 -11.60 17.76
CA GLU A 104 -18.98 -12.22 18.69
C GLU A 104 -17.50 -11.82 18.46
N VAL A 105 -17.15 -11.22 17.32
CA VAL A 105 -15.78 -10.76 17.07
C VAL A 105 -15.41 -9.61 18.00
N LEU A 106 -14.41 -9.84 18.83
CA LEU A 106 -13.92 -8.87 19.80
C LEU A 106 -12.74 -8.06 19.23
N PRO A 107 -12.54 -6.82 19.68
CA PRO A 107 -11.36 -6.02 19.32
C PRO A 107 -10.03 -6.70 19.64
N SER A 108 -9.98 -7.52 20.68
CA SER A 108 -8.81 -8.30 21.10
C SER A 108 -8.55 -9.55 20.28
N ASP A 109 -9.50 -9.98 19.43
CA ASP A 109 -9.34 -11.17 18.63
C ASP A 109 -8.26 -10.98 17.56
N LEU A 110 -7.55 -12.08 17.26
CA LEU A 110 -6.54 -12.09 16.21
C LEU A 110 -7.20 -11.89 14.83
N SER A 111 -6.78 -10.86 14.15
CA SER A 111 -7.29 -10.48 12.81
C SER A 111 -6.39 -10.97 11.68
N SER A 112 -5.08 -10.81 11.86
CA SER A 112 -4.11 -11.09 10.80
C SER A 112 -2.79 -11.64 11.33
N LEU A 113 -2.20 -12.57 10.55
CA LEU A 113 -0.82 -12.99 10.68
C LEU A 113 -0.03 -12.49 9.46
N ILE A 114 1.02 -11.72 9.72
CA ILE A 114 1.89 -11.20 8.66
C ILE A 114 3.32 -11.67 8.95
N TYR A 115 3.85 -12.48 8.05
CA TYR A 115 5.20 -13.04 8.21
C TYR A 115 6.26 -12.06 7.75
N THR A 116 7.22 -11.80 8.63
CA THR A 116 8.40 -10.97 8.36
C THR A 116 9.65 -11.84 8.34
N SER A 117 10.66 -11.46 7.53
CA SER A 117 11.98 -12.07 7.56
C SER A 117 12.67 -11.67 8.86
N GLY A 118 12.60 -12.50 9.88
CA GLY A 118 13.31 -12.27 11.12
C GLY A 118 14.84 -12.22 10.92
N THR A 119 15.55 -11.60 11.87
CA THR A 119 17.03 -11.55 11.90
C THR A 119 17.69 -12.93 11.93
N THR A 120 16.94 -13.97 12.31
CA THR A 120 17.37 -15.37 12.38
C THR A 120 17.18 -16.15 11.09
N GLY A 121 16.68 -15.53 10.02
CA GLY A 121 16.41 -16.18 8.73
C GLY A 121 15.12 -17.01 8.67
N ILE A 122 14.49 -17.34 9.79
CA ILE A 122 13.20 -18.04 9.84
C ILE A 122 12.09 -16.98 9.95
N PRO A 123 11.10 -16.98 9.03
CA PRO A 123 10.00 -16.02 9.08
C PRO A 123 9.21 -16.13 10.40
N LYS A 124 8.90 -14.98 11.01
CA LYS A 124 8.08 -14.88 12.21
C LYS A 124 6.71 -14.29 11.88
N GLY A 125 5.65 -14.94 12.36
CA GLY A 125 4.27 -14.46 12.17
C GLY A 125 3.91 -13.37 13.18
N VAL A 126 3.86 -12.13 12.73
CA VAL A 126 3.39 -11.01 13.55
C VAL A 126 1.89 -11.11 13.73
N MET A 127 1.45 -11.18 14.98
CA MET A 127 0.05 -11.30 15.38
C MET A 127 -0.58 -9.91 15.56
N LEU A 128 -1.54 -9.57 14.70
CA LEU A 128 -2.26 -8.30 14.77
C LEU A 128 -3.73 -8.56 15.09
N THR A 129 -4.20 -7.94 16.18
CA THR A 129 -5.61 -7.98 16.58
C THR A 129 -6.45 -7.01 15.75
N HIS A 130 -7.78 -7.09 15.86
CA HIS A 130 -8.68 -6.10 15.25
C HIS A 130 -8.41 -4.71 15.79
N SER A 131 -8.23 -4.55 17.10
CA SER A 131 -7.94 -3.24 17.71
C SER A 131 -6.61 -2.67 17.23
N ASN A 132 -5.55 -3.48 17.07
CA ASN A 132 -4.28 -3.00 16.56
C ASN A 132 -4.43 -2.29 15.20
N LEU A 133 -5.18 -2.91 14.27
CA LEU A 133 -5.40 -2.34 12.95
C LEU A 133 -6.31 -1.10 12.99
N VAL A 134 -7.41 -1.17 13.74
CA VAL A 134 -8.40 -0.09 13.82
C VAL A 134 -7.81 1.16 14.49
N GLU A 135 -7.14 1.00 15.64
CA GLU A 135 -6.57 2.15 16.36
C GLU A 135 -5.43 2.80 15.58
N ASN A 136 -4.61 2.00 14.87
CA ASN A 136 -3.57 2.55 14.02
C ASN A 136 -4.13 3.35 12.83
N VAL A 137 -5.22 2.88 12.21
CA VAL A 137 -5.93 3.62 11.15
C VAL A 137 -6.53 4.91 11.68
N LYS A 138 -7.21 4.89 12.84
CA LYS A 138 -7.78 6.09 13.46
C LYS A 138 -6.69 7.12 13.74
N ALA A 139 -5.64 6.74 14.46
CA ALA A 139 -4.53 7.62 14.79
C ALA A 139 -3.83 8.20 13.56
N SER A 140 -3.71 7.41 12.47
CA SER A 140 -3.18 7.89 11.19
C SER A 140 -4.09 8.94 10.54
N LEU A 141 -5.42 8.73 10.58
CA LEU A 141 -6.41 9.64 10.02
C LEU A 141 -6.54 10.96 10.79
N ASP A 142 -6.15 10.99 12.07
CA ASP A 142 -6.07 12.22 12.85
C ASP A 142 -4.93 13.15 12.39
N GLN A 143 -3.88 12.59 11.78
CA GLN A 143 -2.74 13.37 11.29
C GLN A 143 -2.75 13.61 9.77
N ILE A 144 -3.39 12.73 9.00
CA ILE A 144 -3.45 12.81 7.54
C ILE A 144 -4.84 13.20 7.10
N LEU A 145 -4.95 14.30 6.35
CA LEU A 145 -6.24 14.78 5.82
C LEU A 145 -6.66 13.92 4.62
N ILE A 146 -7.58 12.98 4.87
CA ILE A 146 -8.19 12.11 3.87
C ILE A 146 -9.71 12.20 4.00
N ASP A 147 -10.39 12.45 2.90
CA ASP A 147 -11.86 12.44 2.80
C ASP A 147 -12.36 11.36 1.82
N GLU A 148 -13.68 11.16 1.75
CA GLU A 148 -14.31 10.13 0.91
C GLU A 148 -14.16 10.37 -0.61
N HIS A 149 -13.76 11.55 -1.02
CA HIS A 149 -13.60 11.90 -2.44
C HIS A 149 -12.23 11.50 -2.99
N GLU A 150 -11.33 11.03 -2.13
CA GLU A 150 -10.00 10.62 -2.55
C GLU A 150 -10.04 9.34 -3.40
N THR A 151 -9.15 9.30 -4.38
CA THR A 151 -8.93 8.13 -5.23
C THR A 151 -7.51 7.63 -5.02
N PHE A 152 -7.39 6.43 -4.46
CA PHE A 152 -6.11 5.77 -4.24
C PHE A 152 -5.76 4.85 -5.42
N LEU A 153 -4.48 4.83 -5.80
CA LEU A 153 -3.93 3.82 -6.69
C LEU A 153 -3.00 2.89 -5.88
N SER A 154 -3.48 1.68 -5.66
CA SER A 154 -2.74 0.63 -4.96
C SER A 154 -1.87 -0.14 -5.95
N PHE A 155 -0.57 -0.23 -5.70
CA PHE A 155 0.37 -1.00 -6.54
C PHE A 155 1.29 -1.90 -5.71
N PHE A 156 1.41 -1.61 -4.44
CA PHE A 156 2.21 -2.42 -3.54
C PHE A 156 1.41 -3.66 -3.09
N PRO A 157 2.05 -4.78 -2.74
CA PRO A 157 1.32 -5.98 -2.34
C PRO A 157 0.49 -5.76 -1.06
N LEU A 158 -0.80 -6.10 -1.09
CA LEU A 158 -1.66 -6.10 0.10
C LEU A 158 -1.26 -7.14 1.17
N SER A 159 -0.31 -8.01 0.86
CA SER A 159 0.36 -8.87 1.84
C SER A 159 1.29 -8.08 2.76
N HIS A 160 1.75 -6.90 2.35
CA HIS A 160 2.54 -6.01 3.18
C HIS A 160 1.62 -5.15 4.06
N VAL A 161 1.94 -5.06 5.36
CA VAL A 161 1.13 -4.32 6.34
C VAL A 161 0.96 -2.85 5.97
N PHE A 162 1.99 -2.20 5.41
CA PHE A 162 1.95 -0.80 5.00
C PHE A 162 0.85 -0.54 3.97
N GLU A 163 0.83 -1.26 2.85
CA GLU A 163 -0.21 -1.09 1.82
C GLU A 163 -1.60 -1.47 2.33
N ARG A 164 -1.66 -2.53 3.12
CA ARG A 164 -2.90 -2.98 3.74
C ARG A 164 -3.50 -1.91 4.67
N THR A 165 -2.68 -1.24 5.49
CA THR A 165 -3.16 -0.24 6.44
C THR A 165 -3.29 1.13 5.80
N ALA A 166 -2.21 1.66 5.20
CA ALA A 166 -2.16 3.03 4.68
C ALA A 166 -3.02 3.24 3.41
N THR A 167 -3.34 2.17 2.67
CA THR A 167 -4.24 2.24 1.51
C THR A 167 -5.56 1.55 1.81
N TYR A 168 -5.58 0.22 1.98
CA TYR A 168 -6.83 -0.54 2.01
C TYR A 168 -7.70 -0.22 3.23
N HIS A 169 -7.16 -0.32 4.46
CA HIS A 169 -7.97 -0.06 5.66
C HIS A 169 -8.35 1.42 5.81
N VAL A 170 -7.47 2.35 5.44
CA VAL A 170 -7.77 3.79 5.40
C VAL A 170 -8.91 4.08 4.43
N CYS A 171 -8.87 3.53 3.21
CA CYS A 171 -9.94 3.69 2.24
C CYS A 171 -11.27 3.08 2.72
N CYS A 172 -11.23 1.89 3.35
CA CYS A 172 -12.43 1.29 3.94
C CYS A 172 -13.03 2.16 5.04
N ALA A 173 -12.18 2.79 5.89
CA ALA A 173 -12.63 3.65 6.97
C ALA A 173 -13.25 4.96 6.49
N LYS A 174 -12.76 5.51 5.38
CA LYS A 174 -13.22 6.80 4.83
C LYS A 174 -14.17 6.69 3.64
N GLY A 175 -14.38 5.49 3.09
CA GLY A 175 -15.22 5.32 1.89
C GLY A 175 -14.55 5.78 0.59
N CYS A 176 -13.20 5.85 0.55
CA CYS A 176 -12.46 6.29 -0.63
C CYS A 176 -12.51 5.26 -1.77
N LYS A 177 -12.24 5.71 -2.98
CA LYS A 177 -12.06 4.83 -4.14
C LYS A 177 -10.67 4.20 -4.13
N ILE A 178 -10.61 2.89 -4.41
CA ILE A 178 -9.35 2.17 -4.60
C ILE A 178 -9.31 1.62 -6.02
N ALA A 179 -8.29 2.00 -6.78
CA ALA A 179 -7.91 1.36 -8.03
C ALA A 179 -6.64 0.51 -7.80
N PHE A 180 -6.59 -0.66 -8.42
CA PHE A 180 -5.42 -1.54 -8.34
C PHE A 180 -4.62 -1.44 -9.63
N ALA A 181 -3.31 -1.17 -9.51
CA ALA A 181 -2.42 -1.16 -10.66
C ALA A 181 -2.28 -2.57 -11.25
N GLN A 182 -2.20 -2.67 -12.55
CA GLN A 182 -2.05 -3.92 -13.29
C GLN A 182 -0.68 -4.56 -13.04
N SER A 183 0.36 -3.75 -13.07
CA SER A 183 1.74 -4.14 -12.75
C SER A 183 2.59 -2.91 -12.45
N LEU A 184 3.80 -3.13 -11.93
CA LEU A 184 4.76 -2.03 -11.69
C LEU A 184 5.23 -1.38 -13.00
N GLU A 185 5.34 -2.15 -14.08
CA GLU A 185 5.73 -1.66 -15.41
C GLU A 185 4.67 -0.74 -16.01
N LEU A 186 3.40 -1.03 -15.76
CA LEU A 186 2.26 -0.26 -16.24
C LEU A 186 1.83 0.86 -15.29
N LEU A 187 2.52 1.04 -14.16
CA LEU A 187 2.13 1.99 -13.13
C LEU A 187 1.96 3.41 -13.68
N ALA A 188 2.90 3.90 -14.50
CA ALA A 188 2.82 5.24 -15.09
C ALA A 188 1.58 5.41 -16.01
N ARG A 189 1.21 4.36 -16.76
CA ARG A 189 0.00 4.33 -17.57
C ARG A 189 -1.25 4.32 -16.67
N ASN A 190 -1.26 3.46 -15.65
CA ASN A 190 -2.38 3.40 -14.71
C ASN A 190 -2.55 4.71 -13.93
N MET A 191 -1.47 5.42 -13.57
CA MET A 191 -1.55 6.77 -12.98
C MET A 191 -2.23 7.77 -13.92
N ALA A 192 -1.91 7.75 -15.21
CA ALA A 192 -2.50 8.64 -16.21
C ALA A 192 -3.99 8.32 -16.45
N GLU A 193 -4.37 7.05 -16.44
CA GLU A 193 -5.76 6.58 -16.64
C GLU A 193 -6.64 6.85 -15.42
N ILE A 194 -6.18 6.50 -14.22
CA ILE A 194 -6.94 6.58 -12.96
C ILE A 194 -6.94 8.00 -12.40
N ARG A 195 -5.85 8.76 -12.63
CA ARG A 195 -5.62 10.10 -12.09
C ARG A 195 -5.78 10.14 -10.55
N PRO A 196 -5.01 9.34 -9.81
CA PRO A 196 -5.16 9.23 -8.37
C PRO A 196 -4.88 10.57 -7.68
N THR A 197 -5.54 10.78 -6.54
CA THR A 197 -5.30 11.93 -5.66
C THR A 197 -4.31 11.61 -4.56
N VAL A 198 -4.25 10.33 -4.15
CA VAL A 198 -3.34 9.81 -3.12
C VAL A 198 -2.73 8.48 -3.58
N MET A 199 -1.49 8.24 -3.20
CA MET A 199 -0.85 6.96 -3.44
C MET A 199 0.17 6.65 -2.33
N SER A 200 0.11 5.44 -1.78
CA SER A 200 1.18 4.91 -0.95
C SER A 200 2.33 4.45 -1.83
N CYS A 201 3.57 4.71 -1.43
CA CYS A 201 4.75 4.37 -2.22
C CYS A 201 5.97 4.08 -1.33
N VAL A 202 7.02 3.59 -1.95
CA VAL A 202 8.33 3.40 -1.32
C VAL A 202 9.34 4.39 -1.91
N PRO A 203 10.38 4.79 -1.16
CA PRO A 203 11.38 5.76 -1.62
C PRO A 203 11.95 5.47 -3.00
N ARG A 204 12.21 4.20 -3.30
CA ARG A 204 12.78 3.78 -4.60
C ARG A 204 11.91 4.13 -5.81
N LEU A 205 10.60 4.19 -5.65
CA LEU A 205 9.71 4.66 -6.72
C LEU A 205 9.87 6.16 -6.93
N LEU A 206 9.95 6.92 -5.85
CA LEU A 206 10.13 8.37 -5.88
C LEU A 206 11.48 8.75 -6.50
N GLU A 207 12.56 8.06 -6.14
CA GLU A 207 13.88 8.20 -6.77
C GLU A 207 13.82 7.97 -8.28
N ARG A 208 13.17 6.90 -8.74
CA ARG A 208 13.00 6.62 -10.17
C ARG A 208 12.21 7.71 -10.90
N ILE A 209 11.15 8.23 -10.29
CA ILE A 209 10.35 9.32 -10.87
C ILE A 209 11.20 10.60 -10.95
N HIS A 210 11.92 10.93 -9.86
CA HIS A 210 12.86 12.05 -9.80
C HIS A 210 13.90 11.96 -10.91
N ASP A 211 14.64 10.86 -10.99
CA ASP A 211 15.73 10.67 -11.96
C ASP A 211 15.22 10.77 -13.39
N LYS A 212 14.05 10.19 -13.67
CA LYS A 212 13.41 10.30 -14.98
C LYS A 212 12.99 11.73 -15.29
N ALA A 213 12.49 12.47 -14.31
CA ALA A 213 12.12 13.88 -14.46
C ALA A 213 13.34 14.75 -14.74
N ILE A 214 14.40 14.59 -13.95
CA ILE A 214 15.68 15.31 -14.14
C ILE A 214 16.27 14.98 -15.51
N LYS A 215 16.45 13.71 -15.85
CA LYS A 215 17.00 13.27 -17.14
C LYS A 215 16.19 13.83 -18.32
N SER A 216 14.87 13.79 -18.25
CA SER A 216 14.00 14.31 -19.32
C SER A 216 14.00 15.85 -19.38
N GLY A 217 14.09 16.51 -18.22
CA GLY A 217 14.08 17.98 -18.11
C GLY A 217 15.40 18.62 -18.53
N THR A 218 16.53 17.94 -18.27
CA THR A 218 17.89 18.41 -18.59
C THR A 218 18.44 17.82 -19.89
N ALA A 219 17.66 17.05 -20.66
CA ALA A 219 18.10 16.49 -21.91
C ALA A 219 18.45 17.59 -22.93
N GLY A 220 19.71 17.66 -23.35
CA GLY A 220 20.28 18.65 -24.27
C GLY A 220 20.67 19.98 -23.58
N ASP A 221 21.53 20.76 -24.24
CA ASP A 221 22.08 22.05 -23.72
C ASP A 221 21.22 23.27 -24.07
N GLY A 222 19.98 23.04 -24.44
CA GLY A 222 19.10 24.07 -24.96
C GLY A 222 18.33 24.88 -23.91
N ILE A 223 17.52 25.83 -24.40
CA ILE A 223 16.61 26.69 -23.61
C ILE A 223 15.70 25.87 -22.70
N LYS A 224 15.29 24.67 -23.14
CA LYS A 224 14.41 23.76 -22.38
C LYS A 224 15.04 23.30 -21.08
N ALA A 225 16.33 22.92 -21.10
CA ALA A 225 17.04 22.50 -19.90
C ALA A 225 17.22 23.68 -18.91
N LYS A 226 17.58 24.86 -19.42
CA LYS A 226 17.68 26.08 -18.62
C LYS A 226 16.33 26.46 -17.98
N LEU A 227 15.23 26.36 -18.73
CA LEU A 227 13.88 26.62 -18.24
C LEU A 227 13.49 25.63 -17.13
N PHE A 228 13.81 24.34 -17.30
CA PHE A 228 13.53 23.32 -16.30
C PHE A 228 14.28 23.60 -14.98
N LEU A 229 15.58 23.87 -15.05
CA LEU A 229 16.40 24.17 -13.87
C LEU A 229 15.95 25.48 -13.18
N TRP A 230 15.63 26.52 -13.97
CA TRP A 230 15.05 27.75 -13.46
C TRP A 230 13.72 27.51 -12.73
N ALA A 231 12.87 26.66 -13.26
CA ALA A 231 11.59 26.33 -12.62
C ALA A 231 11.80 25.60 -11.29
N ILE A 232 12.70 24.61 -11.23
CA ILE A 232 13.02 23.90 -10.00
C ILE A 232 13.56 24.85 -8.92
N GLU A 233 14.49 25.75 -9.29
CA GLU A 233 15.03 26.75 -8.35
C GLU A 233 13.96 27.75 -7.89
N THR A 234 13.07 28.15 -8.79
CA THR A 234 11.91 29.01 -8.45
C THR A 234 10.96 28.32 -7.48
N GLY A 235 10.65 27.05 -7.71
CA GLY A 235 9.83 26.22 -6.82
C GLY A 235 10.46 26.08 -5.44
N LYS A 236 11.77 25.83 -5.38
CA LYS A 236 12.52 25.75 -4.12
C LYS A 236 12.37 27.03 -3.29
N ARG A 237 12.68 28.19 -3.87
CA ARG A 237 12.58 29.50 -3.18
C ARG A 237 11.16 29.77 -2.72
N TYR A 238 10.18 29.47 -3.56
CA TYR A 238 8.76 29.67 -3.24
C TYR A 238 8.35 28.80 -2.04
N ARG A 239 8.75 27.53 -2.02
CA ARG A 239 8.49 26.58 -0.94
C ARG A 239 9.16 27.05 0.36
N GLU A 240 10.46 27.37 0.35
CA GLU A 240 11.24 27.77 1.53
C GLU A 240 10.62 29.01 2.23
N ILE A 241 10.20 30.03 1.47
CA ILE A 241 9.54 31.21 2.03
C ILE A 241 8.18 30.85 2.62
N ARG A 242 7.41 30.00 1.97
CA ARG A 242 6.11 29.53 2.52
C ARG A 242 6.28 28.74 3.81
N GLU A 243 7.24 27.84 3.85
CA GLU A 243 7.52 27.00 5.02
C GLU A 243 8.08 27.82 6.20
N SER A 244 8.77 28.92 5.94
CA SER A 244 9.20 29.87 6.99
C SER A 244 8.07 30.75 7.55
N GLY A 245 6.85 30.65 7.01
CA GLY A 245 5.71 31.50 7.43
C GLY A 245 5.77 32.94 6.90
N GLN A 246 6.75 33.28 6.06
CA GLN A 246 6.89 34.61 5.49
C GLN A 246 5.96 34.83 4.30
N GLN A 247 5.63 36.09 4.03
CA GLN A 247 4.85 36.45 2.84
C GLN A 247 5.72 36.37 1.58
N VAL A 248 5.24 35.65 0.58
CA VAL A 248 5.91 35.54 -0.71
C VAL A 248 5.69 36.82 -1.53
N HIS A 249 6.78 37.48 -1.95
CA HIS A 249 6.71 38.66 -2.81
C HIS A 249 5.98 38.43 -4.13
N ALA A 250 5.24 39.43 -4.62
CA ALA A 250 4.45 39.34 -5.86
C ALA A 250 5.26 38.87 -7.07
N SER A 251 6.52 39.35 -7.19
CA SER A 251 7.44 38.96 -8.27
C SER A 251 7.77 37.44 -8.24
N LEU A 252 7.97 36.84 -7.06
CA LEU A 252 8.26 35.43 -6.93
C LEU A 252 6.96 34.60 -7.15
N ARG A 253 5.80 35.10 -6.72
CA ARG A 253 4.51 34.48 -7.02
C ARG A 253 4.26 34.39 -8.54
N LEU A 254 4.57 35.46 -9.27
CA LEU A 254 4.44 35.48 -10.72
C LEU A 254 5.42 34.51 -11.39
N LYS A 255 6.70 34.50 -10.97
CA LYS A 255 7.69 33.54 -11.48
C LYS A 255 7.26 32.09 -11.20
N HIS A 256 6.76 31.80 -10.01
CA HIS A 256 6.25 30.48 -9.65
C HIS A 256 5.05 30.08 -10.51
N TRP A 257 4.13 31.00 -10.80
CA TRP A 257 3.00 30.76 -11.71
C TRP A 257 3.49 30.37 -13.12
N PHE A 258 4.50 31.06 -13.66
CA PHE A 258 5.10 30.66 -14.94
C PHE A 258 5.80 29.30 -14.86
N ALA A 259 6.53 29.03 -13.79
CA ALA A 259 7.16 27.71 -13.57
C ALA A 259 6.09 26.60 -13.53
N GLU A 260 4.96 26.84 -12.87
CA GLU A 260 3.83 25.90 -12.82
C GLU A 260 3.27 25.63 -14.24
N GLN A 261 2.98 26.68 -15.02
CA GLN A 261 2.37 26.51 -16.35
C GLN A 261 3.32 25.85 -17.37
N LEU A 262 4.60 26.22 -17.34
CA LEU A 262 5.56 25.81 -18.37
C LEU A 262 6.23 24.45 -18.06
N VAL A 263 6.41 24.13 -16.76
CA VAL A 263 7.20 22.97 -16.33
C VAL A 263 6.45 22.04 -15.40
N PHE A 264 5.96 22.53 -14.23
CA PHE A 264 5.44 21.67 -13.19
C PHE A 264 4.18 20.93 -13.62
N LYS A 265 3.27 21.60 -14.31
CA LYS A 265 2.05 21.00 -14.86
C LYS A 265 2.38 19.78 -15.72
N LYS A 266 3.38 19.87 -16.61
CA LYS A 266 3.81 18.76 -17.47
C LYS A 266 4.41 17.59 -16.68
N VAL A 267 5.10 17.88 -15.57
CA VAL A 267 5.63 16.83 -14.68
C VAL A 267 4.49 16.16 -13.92
N LYS A 268 3.55 16.95 -13.39
CA LYS A 268 2.36 16.45 -12.67
C LYS A 268 1.45 15.62 -13.57
N GLU A 269 1.26 16.01 -14.81
CA GLU A 269 0.45 15.27 -15.79
C GLU A 269 0.95 13.81 -15.99
N LYS A 270 2.26 13.58 -15.88
CA LYS A 270 2.84 12.23 -15.93
C LYS A 270 2.45 11.35 -14.72
N THR A 271 2.00 11.97 -13.66
CA THR A 271 1.46 11.30 -12.46
C THR A 271 -0.07 11.37 -12.38
N GLY A 272 -0.75 11.64 -13.50
CA GLY A 272 -2.21 11.75 -13.59
C GLY A 272 -2.76 13.16 -13.35
N GLY A 273 -1.95 14.13 -12.93
CA GLY A 273 -2.30 15.55 -12.81
C GLY A 273 -3.18 15.93 -11.62
N GLN A 274 -3.66 14.97 -10.82
CA GLN A 274 -4.53 15.22 -9.67
C GLN A 274 -3.92 14.83 -8.33
N LEU A 275 -2.67 14.40 -8.33
CA LEU A 275 -1.99 13.91 -7.14
C LEU A 275 -1.83 15.05 -6.11
N LYS A 276 -2.49 14.93 -4.97
CA LYS A 276 -2.43 15.88 -3.85
C LYS A 276 -1.20 15.61 -2.97
N PHE A 277 -1.01 14.35 -2.61
CA PHE A 277 0.14 13.92 -1.81
C PHE A 277 0.45 12.43 -2.01
N LEU A 278 1.65 12.07 -1.60
CA LEU A 278 2.15 10.70 -1.56
C LEU A 278 2.44 10.31 -0.11
N ILE A 279 2.18 9.06 0.25
CA ILE A 279 2.56 8.49 1.54
C ILE A 279 3.77 7.59 1.30
N SER A 280 4.94 7.98 1.81
CA SER A 280 6.17 7.22 1.65
C SER A 280 6.50 6.43 2.91
N GLY A 281 6.75 5.13 2.79
CA GLY A 281 7.09 4.27 3.91
C GLY A 281 7.96 3.08 3.52
N GLY A 282 8.34 2.28 4.53
CA GLY A 282 9.12 1.06 4.37
C GLY A 282 10.64 1.26 4.28
N ALA A 283 11.13 2.48 4.05
CA ALA A 283 12.54 2.87 4.12
C ALA A 283 12.64 4.40 4.26
N ALA A 284 13.81 4.90 4.67
CA ALA A 284 14.07 6.33 4.75
C ALA A 284 14.05 6.98 3.35
N LEU A 285 13.37 8.11 3.22
CA LEU A 285 13.36 8.91 2.00
C LEU A 285 14.56 9.87 1.98
N PRO A 286 15.41 9.86 0.94
CA PRO A 286 16.45 10.86 0.81
C PRO A 286 15.86 12.27 0.79
N LYS A 287 16.40 13.16 1.62
CA LYS A 287 15.91 14.54 1.81
C LYS A 287 15.73 15.29 0.49
N ASN A 288 16.73 15.21 -0.40
CA ASN A 288 16.69 15.86 -1.71
C ASN A 288 15.53 15.38 -2.60
N ILE A 289 15.10 14.14 -2.46
CA ILE A 289 13.94 13.60 -3.20
C ILE A 289 12.66 14.23 -2.65
N GLY A 290 12.48 14.25 -1.33
CA GLY A 290 11.34 14.92 -0.71
C GLY A 290 11.24 16.40 -1.08
N GLU A 291 12.37 17.13 -1.01
CA GLU A 291 12.47 18.53 -1.41
C GLU A 291 12.11 18.75 -2.89
N PHE A 292 12.58 17.87 -3.78
CA PHE A 292 12.24 17.96 -5.21
C PHE A 292 10.72 17.92 -5.44
N PHE A 293 10.02 16.95 -4.85
CA PHE A 293 8.55 16.88 -4.99
C PHE A 293 7.86 18.08 -4.33
N GLY A 294 8.36 18.54 -3.18
CA GLY A 294 7.88 19.75 -2.53
C GLY A 294 8.04 21.00 -3.40
N ASN A 295 9.16 21.13 -4.15
CA ASN A 295 9.38 22.21 -5.10
C ASN A 295 8.36 22.22 -6.25
N LEU A 296 7.84 21.04 -6.61
CA LEU A 296 6.75 20.88 -7.58
C LEU A 296 5.36 21.09 -6.96
N GLY A 297 5.26 21.32 -5.65
CA GLY A 297 4.00 21.43 -4.93
C GLY A 297 3.29 20.09 -4.68
N ILE A 298 4.00 18.96 -4.79
CA ILE A 298 3.51 17.63 -4.43
C ILE A 298 4.03 17.31 -3.04
N LYS A 299 3.13 17.13 -2.07
CA LYS A 299 3.51 16.76 -0.71
C LYS A 299 3.91 15.29 -0.62
N ILE A 300 4.92 14.99 0.19
CA ILE A 300 5.24 13.62 0.58
C ILE A 300 5.12 13.51 2.09
N LEU A 301 4.23 12.66 2.55
CA LEU A 301 4.09 12.32 3.96
C LEU A 301 4.94 11.09 4.22
N GLU A 302 6.07 11.29 4.90
CA GLU A 302 6.98 10.20 5.25
C GLU A 302 6.48 9.53 6.52
N GLY A 303 6.27 8.21 6.46
CA GLY A 303 5.83 7.39 7.58
C GLY A 303 6.90 6.41 8.03
N PHE A 304 7.02 6.24 9.34
CA PHE A 304 7.88 5.26 9.99
C PHE A 304 7.04 4.25 10.77
N GLY A 305 7.45 2.99 10.70
CA GLY A 305 6.80 1.92 11.44
C GLY A 305 7.32 0.55 11.08
N LEU A 306 6.81 -0.46 11.77
CA LEU A 306 7.17 -1.87 11.65
C LEU A 306 5.90 -2.70 11.49
N THR A 307 6.01 -3.92 11.00
CA THR A 307 4.84 -4.83 10.99
C THR A 307 4.30 -5.04 12.41
N GLU A 308 5.19 -5.13 13.38
CA GLU A 308 4.91 -5.33 14.80
C GLU A 308 4.21 -4.13 15.46
N THR A 309 4.20 -2.96 14.82
CA THR A 309 3.57 -1.73 15.32
C THR A 309 2.27 -1.34 14.60
N SER A 310 1.73 -2.19 13.72
CA SER A 310 0.37 -2.17 13.12
C SER A 310 0.05 -1.21 11.96
N PRO A 311 0.89 -0.62 11.15
CA PRO A 311 2.35 -0.50 11.24
C PRO A 311 2.85 0.86 11.72
N VAL A 312 2.05 1.95 11.62
CA VAL A 312 2.52 3.33 11.71
C VAL A 312 2.83 3.74 13.14
N ILE A 313 4.05 4.22 13.38
CA ILE A 313 4.48 4.83 14.65
C ILE A 313 4.47 6.34 14.54
N ALA A 314 5.00 6.86 13.43
CA ALA A 314 5.12 8.29 13.18
C ALA A 314 4.83 8.60 11.71
N VAL A 315 4.33 9.80 11.44
CA VAL A 315 4.11 10.29 10.09
C VAL A 315 4.29 11.81 10.03
N THR A 316 4.81 12.29 8.91
CA THR A 316 4.92 13.73 8.65
C THR A 316 3.55 14.40 8.67
N GLU A 317 3.42 15.47 9.42
CA GLU A 317 2.19 16.27 9.50
C GLU A 317 1.86 16.92 8.15
N PHE A 318 0.59 16.90 7.76
CA PHE A 318 0.15 17.42 6.46
C PHE A 318 0.48 18.91 6.27
N HIS A 319 0.47 19.71 7.34
CA HIS A 319 0.70 21.14 7.30
C HIS A 319 2.15 21.55 7.60
N ARG A 320 2.97 20.64 8.14
CA ARG A 320 4.35 20.90 8.54
C ARG A 320 5.28 19.80 8.05
N GLN A 321 5.84 19.97 6.88
CA GLN A 321 6.80 19.02 6.33
C GLN A 321 8.22 19.40 6.75
N VAL A 322 8.93 18.45 7.34
CA VAL A 322 10.36 18.57 7.65
C VAL A 322 11.08 17.42 6.92
N TYR A 323 11.65 17.73 5.78
CA TYR A 323 12.28 16.72 4.92
C TYR A 323 13.48 16.05 5.58
N GLY A 324 13.58 14.72 5.42
CA GLY A 324 14.60 13.90 6.08
C GLY A 324 14.22 13.51 7.51
N THR A 325 12.96 13.68 7.89
CA THR A 325 12.39 13.19 9.16
C THR A 325 11.09 12.46 8.90
N VAL A 326 10.74 11.57 9.81
CA VAL A 326 9.48 10.80 9.75
C VAL A 326 8.31 11.49 10.45
N GLY A 327 8.46 12.76 10.81
CA GLY A 327 7.41 13.55 11.47
C GLY A 327 7.26 13.22 12.96
N ARG A 328 6.02 13.35 13.45
CA ARG A 328 5.66 13.12 14.84
C ARG A 328 5.05 11.74 15.03
N THR A 329 5.15 11.24 16.26
CA THR A 329 4.42 10.04 16.68
C THR A 329 2.93 10.22 16.53
N LEU A 330 2.25 9.14 16.16
CA LEU A 330 0.79 9.12 16.18
C LEU A 330 0.26 9.34 17.60
N PRO A 331 -0.96 9.90 17.75
CA PRO A 331 -1.61 10.03 19.04
C PRO A 331 -1.64 8.70 19.80
N GLY A 332 -1.28 8.74 21.09
CA GLY A 332 -1.26 7.56 21.95
C GLY A 332 -0.01 6.67 21.82
N ILE A 333 0.98 7.06 21.01
CA ILE A 333 2.27 6.34 20.90
C ILE A 333 3.38 7.13 21.61
N GLU A 334 4.08 6.45 22.51
CA GLU A 334 5.27 6.94 23.19
C GLU A 334 6.51 6.22 22.63
N ILE A 335 7.59 6.99 22.40
CA ILE A 335 8.90 6.45 21.97
C ILE A 335 9.91 6.73 23.07
N GLY A 336 10.55 5.67 23.58
CA GLY A 336 11.75 5.75 24.39
C GLY A 336 13.01 5.68 23.49
N ILE A 337 13.99 6.53 23.76
CA ILE A 337 15.29 6.58 23.08
C ILE A 337 16.36 6.18 24.09
#